data_5b2ce46fcef167399c1d9d39d71402fd
#
_entry.id   5b2ce46fcef167399c1d9d39d71402fd
#
_cell.length_a   1.000
_cell.length_b   1.000
_cell.length_c   1.000
_cell.angle_alpha   90.00
_cell.angle_beta   90.00
_cell.angle_gamma   90.00
#
_symmetry.space_group_name_H-M   'P 1'
#
loop_
_entity.id
_entity.type
_entity.pdbx_description
1 polymer ?
#
loop_
_entity_poly.entity_id
_entity_poly.type
_entity_poly.pdbx_seq_one_letter_code
_entity_poly.pdbx_strand_id
1 'polypeptide(L)'
;MGVVTIAVFFIVGRNSGLEDSAVDFGCVEDINEGWYYEEGGQVKYVEELPYITKMEKVTFYHVLPDSSGEPAVLTFRNKQQKVTVWVGDECVYQYGDGGPLRGSLLPSIQCFVPVGIQDGTQTVRIQLEKSVGRRVMFPGVQMGSQGAVLMEFIRD
;
A
#
# COMPACT_ATOMS: atom_id res chain seq x y z
N MET A 1 -9.69 -12.72 -9.70
CA MET A 1 -8.99 -12.48 -9.74
C MET A 1 -8.40 -12.14 -9.46
N GLY A 2 -8.66 -12.46 -9.47
CA GLY A 2 -7.85 -12.08 -9.55
C GLY A 2 -7.22 -12.23 -9.12
N VAL A 3 -7.26 -12.32 -9.32
CA VAL A 3 -6.30 -12.35 -9.31
C VAL A 3 -5.66 -12.64 -9.35
N VAL A 4 -5.81 -12.83 -9.49
CA VAL A 4 -4.89 -13.01 -9.83
C VAL A 4 -4.32 -12.98 -9.88
N THR A 5 -4.44 -13.08 -10.05
CA THR A 5 -3.57 -13.02 -10.46
C THR A 5 -2.85 -13.04 -10.30
N ILE A 6 -2.93 -13.26 -10.33
CA ILE A 6 -1.96 -13.28 -10.56
C ILE A 6 -1.38 -13.56 -10.55
N ALA A 7 -1.70 -13.75 -10.55
CA ALA A 7 -0.90 -13.93 -10.83
C ALA A 7 -0.49 -14.17 -11.02
N VAL A 8 -0.69 -14.25 -11.21
CA VAL A 8 -0.02 -14.33 -11.65
C VAL A 8 0.34 -14.31 -11.72
N PHE A 9 0.18 -14.47 -12.06
CA PHE A 9 0.80 -14.46 -12.44
C PHE A 9 1.18 -14.52 -12.40
N PHE A 10 0.89 -14.66 -12.47
CA PHE A 10 1.48 -14.79 -12.79
C PHE A 10 1.74 -15.09 -12.90
N ILE A 11 1.51 -15.28 -13.00
CA ILE A 11 2.03 -15.51 -13.42
C ILE A 11 2.21 -15.75 -13.78
N VAL A 12 1.99 -15.84 -13.97
CA VAL A 12 2.50 -15.99 -14.54
C VAL A 12 2.71 -16.07 -14.83
N GLY A 13 2.50 -16.47 -15.02
CA GLY A 13 3.01 -16.42 -15.60
C GLY A 13 3.30 -16.82 -15.82
N ARG A 14 3.27 -17.08 -16.13
CA ARG A 14 3.90 -17.43 -16.61
C ARG A 14 4.44 -18.04 -16.96
N ASN A 15 4.52 -18.43 -17.24
CA ASN A 15 5.33 -18.96 -17.76
C ASN A 15 6.01 -19.48 -18.03
N SER A 16 6.05 -19.85 -18.05
CA SER A 16 6.93 -20.32 -18.34
C SER A 16 7.73 -20.72 -18.32
N GLY A 17 7.85 -21.12 -18.39
CA GLY A 17 8.77 -21.32 -18.28
C GLY A 17 9.50 -21.48 -17.83
N LEU A 18 9.58 -21.42 -18.00
CA LEU A 18 10.31 -21.29 -17.51
C LEU A 18 10.68 -21.09 -16.89
N GLU A 19 10.52 -21.15 -16.93
CA GLU A 19 10.82 -20.72 -16.45
C GLU A 19 10.94 -20.40 -15.64
N ASP A 20 10.97 -20.70 -15.64
CA ASP A 20 11.10 -20.24 -14.99
C ASP A 20 11.22 -19.91 -14.12
N SER A 21 11.44 -20.17 -13.80
CA SER A 21 11.50 -19.70 -13.05
C SER A 21 11.61 -19.15 -12.23
N ALA A 22 11.61 -19.28 -12.18
CA ALA A 22 11.71 -18.73 -11.44
C ALA A 22 12.05 -17.86 -10.88
N VAL A 23 12.33 -17.71 -10.93
CA VAL A 23 12.85 -16.68 -10.52
C VAL A 23 12.14 -15.54 -10.65
N ASP A 24 11.09 -15.66 -10.46
CA ASP A 24 10.36 -14.61 -10.50
C ASP A 24 10.44 -14.08 -9.20
N PHE A 25 11.05 -13.04 -8.98
CA PHE A 25 11.03 -12.37 -7.76
C PHE A 25 9.70 -11.82 -7.53
N GLY A 26 8.75 -12.41 -8.10
CA GLY A 26 7.43 -12.02 -7.90
C GLY A 26 7.08 -10.81 -8.70
N CYS A 27 5.84 -10.62 -8.92
CA CYS A 27 5.32 -9.44 -9.55
C CYS A 27 4.96 -8.43 -8.49
N VAL A 28 5.13 -7.17 -8.82
CA VAL A 28 4.58 -6.10 -8.02
C VAL A 28 3.17 -5.86 -8.53
N GLU A 29 2.19 -5.93 -7.65
CA GLU A 29 0.79 -5.80 -8.02
C GLU A 29 0.24 -4.46 -7.57
N ASP A 30 -0.55 -3.84 -8.41
CA ASP A 30 -1.28 -2.64 -8.02
C ASP A 30 -2.50 -3.06 -7.21
N ILE A 31 -2.69 -2.47 -6.03
CA ILE A 31 -3.89 -2.70 -5.25
C ILE A 31 -4.59 -1.36 -5.06
N ASN A 32 -5.15 -0.87 -6.15
CA ASN A 32 -5.76 0.46 -6.19
C ASN A 32 -7.28 0.42 -6.07
N GLU A 33 -7.87 -0.75 -5.95
CA GLU A 33 -9.32 -0.91 -5.83
C GLU A 33 -9.64 -1.64 -4.54
N GLY A 34 -10.86 -1.47 -4.05
CA GLY A 34 -11.30 -2.20 -2.88
C GLY A 34 -11.02 -1.50 -1.55
N TRP A 35 -10.46 -0.31 -1.59
CA TRP A 35 -10.24 0.45 -0.38
C TRP A 35 -11.53 1.08 0.12
N TYR A 36 -11.67 1.21 1.44
CA TYR A 36 -12.85 1.83 2.01
C TYR A 36 -12.47 2.60 3.27
N TYR A 37 -13.33 3.51 3.68
CA TYR A 37 -13.16 4.27 4.92
C TYR A 37 -14.54 4.45 5.54
N GLU A 38 -14.56 4.92 6.78
CA GLU A 38 -15.81 5.16 7.48
C GLU A 38 -15.98 6.65 7.71
N GLU A 39 -17.18 7.12 7.49
CA GLU A 39 -17.51 8.51 7.73
C GLU A 39 -18.92 8.57 8.28
N GLY A 40 -19.08 9.15 9.47
CA GLY A 40 -20.39 9.27 10.09
C GLY A 40 -21.05 7.94 10.37
N GLY A 41 -20.28 6.91 10.66
CA GLY A 41 -20.80 5.59 10.95
C GLY A 41 -21.13 4.77 9.70
N GLN A 42 -20.83 5.29 8.53
CA GLN A 42 -21.10 4.59 7.28
C GLN A 42 -19.82 4.23 6.57
N VAL A 43 -19.79 3.04 5.96
CA VAL A 43 -18.67 2.59 5.17
C VAL A 43 -18.81 3.19 3.77
N LYS A 44 -17.75 3.80 3.30
CA LYS A 44 -17.71 4.38 1.96
C LYS A 44 -16.55 3.77 1.20
N TYR A 45 -16.81 3.36 -0.02
CA TYR A 45 -15.80 2.73 -0.85
C TYR A 45 -15.15 3.75 -1.77
N VAL A 46 -13.83 3.61 -1.91
CA VAL A 46 -13.06 4.40 -2.85
C VAL A 46 -13.10 3.67 -4.19
N GLU A 47 -13.49 4.38 -5.23
CA GLU A 47 -13.63 3.74 -6.53
C GLU A 47 -12.28 3.26 -7.04
N GLU A 48 -11.28 4.10 -6.94
CA GLU A 48 -9.95 3.78 -7.42
C GLU A 48 -8.94 4.78 -6.88
N LEU A 49 -7.73 4.33 -6.55
CA LEU A 49 -6.67 5.24 -6.16
C LEU A 49 -6.00 5.82 -7.42
N PRO A 50 -5.49 7.02 -7.37
CA PRO A 50 -5.39 7.92 -6.21
C PRO A 50 -6.72 8.59 -5.86
N TYR A 51 -6.89 8.93 -4.60
CA TYR A 51 -8.12 9.51 -4.09
C TYR A 51 -7.79 10.74 -3.24
N ILE A 52 -8.50 11.82 -3.45
CA ILE A 52 -8.28 13.08 -2.74
C ILE A 52 -9.54 13.42 -1.96
N THR A 53 -9.37 13.83 -0.71
CA THR A 53 -10.50 14.19 0.13
C THR A 53 -10.19 15.46 0.90
N LYS A 54 -11.25 16.17 1.31
CA LYS A 54 -11.11 17.37 2.12
C LYS A 54 -10.98 17.07 3.60
N MET A 55 -11.15 15.83 4.00
CA MET A 55 -11.04 15.46 5.40
C MET A 55 -9.61 15.66 5.88
N GLU A 56 -9.45 16.04 7.15
CA GLU A 56 -8.12 16.32 7.67
C GLU A 56 -7.36 15.05 8.02
N LYS A 57 -8.08 14.00 8.36
CA LYS A 57 -7.48 12.73 8.73
C LYS A 57 -8.43 11.62 8.33
N VAL A 58 -7.94 10.64 7.61
CA VAL A 58 -8.76 9.54 7.11
C VAL A 58 -7.99 8.24 7.29
N THR A 59 -8.71 7.20 7.71
CA THR A 59 -8.14 5.86 7.78
C THR A 59 -8.77 5.01 6.68
N PHE A 60 -7.94 4.46 5.82
CA PHE A 60 -8.37 3.60 4.72
C PHE A 60 -8.08 2.15 5.05
N TYR A 61 -8.99 1.27 4.67
CA TYR A 61 -8.93 -0.14 5.00
C TYR A 61 -8.92 -0.99 3.73
N HIS A 62 -8.22 -2.09 3.78
CA HIS A 62 -8.21 -3.06 2.68
C HIS A 62 -7.75 -4.41 3.23
N VAL A 63 -8.31 -5.49 2.72
CA VAL A 63 -7.80 -6.81 3.06
C VAL A 63 -6.55 -7.05 2.22
N LEU A 64 -5.46 -7.43 2.87
CA LEU A 64 -4.20 -7.66 2.14
C LEU A 64 -4.29 -8.95 1.34
N PRO A 65 -3.83 -8.91 0.08
CA PRO A 65 -3.81 -10.12 -0.73
C PRO A 65 -2.89 -11.19 -0.18
N ASP A 66 -3.09 -12.41 -0.63
CA ASP A 66 -2.23 -13.54 -0.29
C ASP A 66 -0.85 -13.31 -0.91
N SER A 67 0.20 -13.46 -0.12
CA SER A 67 1.57 -13.23 -0.58
C SER A 67 2.29 -14.54 -0.95
N SER A 68 1.56 -15.64 -1.05
CA SER A 68 2.11 -16.94 -1.47
C SER A 68 3.28 -17.38 -0.59
N GLY A 69 3.18 -17.13 0.70
CA GLY A 69 4.19 -17.57 1.66
C GLY A 69 5.43 -16.69 1.74
N GLU A 70 5.48 -15.60 0.98
CA GLU A 70 6.62 -14.70 0.99
C GLU A 70 6.32 -13.46 1.80
N PRO A 71 7.30 -12.91 2.53
CA PRO A 71 7.08 -11.63 3.18
C PRO A 71 6.83 -10.54 2.16
N ALA A 72 5.82 -9.74 2.39
CA ALA A 72 5.39 -8.73 1.44
C ALA A 72 5.68 -7.32 1.95
N VAL A 73 5.73 -6.40 1.00
CA VAL A 73 5.95 -4.98 1.27
C VAL A 73 4.90 -4.21 0.49
N LEU A 74 4.27 -3.26 1.18
CA LEU A 74 3.43 -2.27 0.50
C LEU A 74 4.29 -1.06 0.19
N THR A 75 4.06 -0.45 -0.96
CA THR A 75 4.79 0.76 -1.30
C THR A 75 3.85 1.76 -1.95
N PHE A 76 4.05 3.02 -1.61
CA PHE A 76 3.28 4.11 -2.18
C PHE A 76 4.05 5.43 -1.99
N ARG A 77 3.75 6.39 -2.85
CA ARG A 77 4.40 7.68 -2.80
C ARG A 77 3.60 8.63 -1.91
N ASN A 78 4.11 8.91 -0.73
CA ASN A 78 3.44 9.82 0.20
C ASN A 78 3.76 11.26 -0.16
N LYS A 79 2.73 12.09 -0.24
CA LYS A 79 2.87 13.49 -0.63
C LYS A 79 2.66 14.41 0.55
N GLN A 80 3.69 14.54 1.37
CA GLN A 80 3.72 15.59 2.41
C GLN A 80 2.60 15.47 3.43
N GLN A 81 2.35 14.27 3.89
CA GLN A 81 1.33 14.04 4.93
C GLN A 81 1.83 13.00 5.91
N LYS A 82 1.23 12.98 7.10
CA LYS A 82 1.56 11.95 8.09
C LYS A 82 0.96 10.63 7.69
N VAL A 83 1.69 9.56 7.93
CA VAL A 83 1.25 8.21 7.59
C VAL A 83 1.40 7.30 8.80
N THR A 84 0.38 6.53 9.09
CA THR A 84 0.47 5.45 10.08
C THR A 84 -0.19 4.23 9.46
N VAL A 85 0.47 3.09 9.56
CA VAL A 85 -0.05 1.85 8.96
C VAL A 85 -0.11 0.76 10.02
N TRP A 86 -1.25 0.10 10.08
CA TRP A 86 -1.44 -1.07 10.93
C TRP A 86 -1.80 -2.28 10.07
N VAL A 87 -1.31 -3.44 10.48
CA VAL A 87 -1.74 -4.71 9.92
C VAL A 87 -2.38 -5.47 11.07
N GLY A 88 -3.66 -5.76 10.95
CA GLY A 88 -4.41 -6.24 12.11
C GLY A 88 -4.36 -5.19 13.19
N ASP A 89 -3.87 -5.56 14.37
CA ASP A 89 -3.77 -4.63 15.49
C ASP A 89 -2.36 -4.09 15.68
N GLU A 90 -1.43 -4.46 14.82
CA GLU A 90 -0.04 -4.09 14.99
C GLU A 90 0.31 -2.88 14.12
N CYS A 91 0.92 -1.86 14.74
CA CYS A 91 1.41 -0.71 13.99
C CYS A 91 2.75 -1.07 13.37
N VAL A 92 2.82 -1.07 12.05
CA VAL A 92 4.02 -1.52 11.35
C VAL A 92 4.79 -0.38 10.70
N TYR A 93 4.23 0.84 10.69
CA TYR A 93 4.91 1.95 10.01
C TYR A 93 4.35 3.29 10.46
N GLN A 94 5.24 4.25 10.66
CA GLN A 94 4.84 5.63 10.97
C GLN A 94 5.78 6.59 10.27
N TYR A 95 5.22 7.70 9.77
CA TYR A 95 6.01 8.75 9.17
C TYR A 95 5.40 10.10 9.53
N GLY A 96 6.25 11.02 9.95
CA GLY A 96 5.82 12.39 10.22
C GLY A 96 5.28 12.62 11.60
N ASP A 97 5.42 11.65 12.51
CA ASP A 97 4.85 11.74 13.83
C ASP A 97 5.83 12.25 14.88
N GLY A 98 6.97 12.71 14.49
CA GLY A 98 8.04 13.03 15.44
C GLY A 98 8.11 14.45 15.89
N GLY A 99 7.16 15.30 15.57
CA GLY A 99 7.27 16.68 15.99
C GLY A 99 6.17 17.57 15.44
N PRO A 100 6.18 18.81 15.88
CA PRO A 100 5.18 19.76 15.40
C PRO A 100 5.40 20.07 13.94
N LEU A 101 4.30 20.16 13.20
CA LEU A 101 4.35 20.48 11.79
C LEU A 101 4.25 21.97 11.54
N ARG A 102 4.51 22.77 12.54
CA ARG A 102 4.27 24.19 12.44
C ARG A 102 5.13 24.80 11.35
N GLY A 103 4.46 25.41 10.41
CA GLY A 103 5.13 26.20 9.39
C GLY A 103 5.99 25.44 8.43
N SER A 104 6.05 24.13 8.53
CA SER A 104 6.85 23.36 7.57
C SER A 104 6.07 22.18 7.07
N LEU A 105 6.29 21.85 5.81
CA LEU A 105 5.66 20.69 5.19
C LEU A 105 6.58 19.49 5.34
N LEU A 106 5.97 18.31 5.51
CA LEU A 106 6.73 17.08 5.49
C LEU A 106 7.23 16.83 4.07
N PRO A 107 8.44 16.30 3.93
CA PRO A 107 8.91 15.92 2.59
C PRO A 107 8.04 14.82 2.00
N SER A 108 7.96 14.79 0.68
CA SER A 108 7.37 13.65 -0.02
C SER A 108 8.37 12.51 -0.01
N ILE A 109 7.91 11.31 0.31
CA ILE A 109 8.79 10.15 0.36
C ILE A 109 8.09 8.94 -0.26
N GLN A 110 8.91 8.00 -0.69
CA GLN A 110 8.39 6.68 -1.08
C GLN A 110 8.35 5.82 0.19
N CYS A 111 7.18 5.36 0.56
CA CYS A 111 7.01 4.53 1.73
C CYS A 111 7.20 3.07 1.35
N PHE A 112 7.95 2.32 2.16
CA PHE A 112 8.11 0.88 2.02
C PHE A 112 7.68 0.27 3.35
N VAL A 113 6.51 -0.36 3.35
CA VAL A 113 5.87 -0.81 4.58
C VAL A 113 5.92 -2.34 4.64
N PRO A 114 6.74 -2.92 5.53
CA PRO A 114 6.78 -4.38 5.64
C PRO A 114 5.51 -4.87 6.30
N VAL A 115 4.81 -5.77 5.64
CA VAL A 115 3.57 -6.30 6.17
C VAL A 115 3.65 -7.80 6.49
N GLY A 116 4.80 -8.43 6.22
CA GLY A 116 4.99 -9.84 6.54
C GLY A 116 4.29 -10.77 5.58
N ILE A 117 4.19 -12.02 5.99
CA ILE A 117 3.54 -13.05 5.16
C ILE A 117 2.04 -12.91 5.33
N GLN A 118 1.33 -12.85 4.21
CA GLN A 118 -0.11 -12.65 4.20
C GLN A 118 -0.81 -13.86 3.59
N ASP A 119 -1.97 -14.20 4.17
CA ASP A 119 -2.78 -15.32 3.68
C ASP A 119 -4.13 -14.86 3.12
N GLY A 120 -4.29 -13.57 2.90
CA GLY A 120 -5.51 -13.03 2.33
C GLY A 120 -6.60 -12.72 3.35
N THR A 121 -6.29 -12.78 4.65
CA THR A 121 -7.31 -12.55 5.68
C THR A 121 -7.09 -11.30 6.52
N GLN A 122 -5.88 -10.76 6.56
CA GLN A 122 -5.60 -9.61 7.42
C GLN A 122 -5.95 -8.30 6.74
N THR A 123 -6.45 -7.37 7.54
CA THR A 123 -6.80 -6.03 7.05
C THR A 123 -5.66 -5.07 7.36
N VAL A 124 -5.26 -4.31 6.35
CA VAL A 124 -4.34 -3.21 6.53
C VAL A 124 -5.14 -1.93 6.73
N ARG A 125 -4.67 -1.08 7.64
CA ARG A 125 -5.24 0.25 7.84
C ARG A 125 -4.15 1.27 7.55
N ILE A 126 -4.43 2.21 6.67
CA ILE A 126 -3.50 3.29 6.38
C ILE A 126 -4.18 4.60 6.76
N GLN A 127 -3.65 5.25 7.77
CA GLN A 127 -4.17 6.53 8.21
C GLN A 127 -3.31 7.64 7.66
N LEU A 128 -3.95 8.58 6.98
CA LEU A 128 -3.27 9.73 6.41
C LEU A 128 -3.83 10.99 7.06
N GLU A 129 -2.92 11.87 7.44
CA GLU A 129 -3.31 13.14 8.06
C GLU A 129 -2.61 14.26 7.30
N LYS A 130 -3.40 15.20 6.82
CA LYS A 130 -2.87 16.26 5.97
C LYS A 130 -1.97 17.21 6.76
N SER A 131 -1.02 17.79 6.07
CA SER A 131 -0.27 18.89 6.61
C SER A 131 -1.00 20.19 6.28
N VAL A 132 -0.56 21.28 6.90
CA VAL A 132 -1.23 22.56 6.78
C VAL A 132 -1.34 23.00 5.32
N GLY A 133 -2.53 23.40 4.91
CA GLY A 133 -2.74 23.92 3.58
C GLY A 133 -2.87 22.87 2.49
N ARG A 134 -2.97 21.62 2.88
CA ARG A 134 -3.05 20.53 1.90
C ARG A 134 -4.29 19.69 2.14
N ARG A 135 -4.61 18.86 1.16
CA ARG A 135 -5.69 17.87 1.29
C ARG A 135 -5.07 16.51 1.49
N VAL A 136 -5.80 15.60 2.11
CA VAL A 136 -5.37 14.22 2.18
C VAL A 136 -5.45 13.63 0.78
N MET A 137 -4.36 13.04 0.33
CA MET A 137 -4.32 12.36 -0.95
C MET A 137 -3.79 10.94 -0.73
N PHE A 138 -4.60 9.95 -1.06
CA PHE A 138 -4.21 8.55 -0.95
C PHE A 138 -3.72 8.13 -2.33
N PRO A 139 -2.41 7.89 -2.48
CA PRO A 139 -1.84 7.60 -3.80
C PRO A 139 -2.11 6.16 -4.20
N GLY A 140 -1.68 5.78 -5.39
CA GLY A 140 -1.72 4.39 -5.77
C GLY A 140 -0.83 3.56 -4.88
N VAL A 141 -1.24 2.32 -4.59
CA VAL A 141 -0.53 1.42 -3.71
C VAL A 141 -0.14 0.17 -4.47
N GLN A 142 1.08 -0.29 -4.25
CA GLN A 142 1.57 -1.52 -4.84
C GLN A 142 2.01 -2.47 -3.73
N MET A 143 1.95 -3.75 -4.00
CA MET A 143 2.38 -4.77 -3.07
C MET A 143 3.18 -5.82 -3.80
N GLY A 144 4.25 -6.30 -3.16
CA GLY A 144 5.07 -7.36 -3.73
C GLY A 144 6.03 -7.87 -2.68
N SER A 145 6.88 -8.82 -3.05
CA SER A 145 7.95 -9.25 -2.17
C SER A 145 8.97 -8.11 -2.07
N GLN A 146 9.77 -8.13 -1.03
CA GLN A 146 10.77 -7.09 -0.83
C GLN A 146 11.69 -6.98 -2.04
N GLY A 147 12.13 -8.10 -2.58
CA GLY A 147 13.01 -8.08 -3.75
C GLY A 147 12.32 -7.51 -4.98
N ALA A 148 11.06 -7.89 -5.21
CA ALA A 148 10.32 -7.39 -6.36
C ALA A 148 10.12 -5.89 -6.29
N VAL A 149 9.76 -5.38 -5.11
CA VAL A 149 9.53 -3.96 -4.92
C VAL A 149 10.82 -3.18 -5.12
N LEU A 150 11.93 -3.68 -4.54
CA LEU A 150 13.21 -3.00 -4.71
C LEU A 150 13.66 -2.98 -6.17
N MET A 151 13.46 -4.09 -6.88
CA MET A 151 13.84 -4.14 -8.29
C MET A 151 13.05 -3.14 -9.12
N GLU A 152 11.79 -2.96 -8.78
CA GLU A 152 10.95 -2.01 -9.49
C GLU A 152 11.52 -0.60 -9.40
N PHE A 153 12.04 -0.22 -8.24
CA PHE A 153 12.56 1.13 -8.04
C PHE A 153 14.01 1.30 -8.48
N ILE A 154 14.78 0.22 -8.53
CA ILE A 154 16.15 0.32 -9.02
C ILE A 154 16.19 0.46 -10.53
N ARG A 155 15.23 -0.12 -11.23
CA ARG A 155 15.20 -0.08 -12.69
C ARG A 155 14.86 1.28 -13.25
N ASP A 156 14.25 2.11 -12.47
CA ASP A 156 13.93 3.47 -12.92
C ASP A 156 15.11 4.43 -12.69
#